data_b18e0a094bf7fc8548e468aaf39b19c8
#
_entry.id   b18e0a094bf7fc8548e468aaf39b19c8
#
_cell.length_a   1.000
_cell.length_b   1.000
_cell.length_c   1.000
_cell.angle_alpha   90.00
_cell.angle_beta   90.00
_cell.angle_gamma   90.00
#
_symmetry.space_group_name_H-M   'P 1'
#
loop_
_entity.id
_entity.type
_entity.pdbx_description
1 polymer ?
#
loop_
_entity_poly.entity_id
_entity_poly.type
_entity_poly.pdbx_seq_one_letter_code
_entity_poly.pdbx_strand_id
1 'polypeptide(L)'
;MTNVSVNVNLKELTLREKIQLVREGLYWDEFLVDPDFHIRKEVAKQGYRLDILVSDRSKKVRKEVAKKGYGLDVLVSHDLGRVRIEVARQGYGLDTLINDKDEWVRKNVANQGYGLDILVHDESHFVREAVAKRGYGLDILVHDEDELVRREVAKHGYGFDILENDDSWLIREELALRGHNFNKMLNDSDWDVRYAAIYGRRARG
;
A
#
# COMPACT_ATOMS: atom_id res chain seq x y z
N MET A 1 -10.90 38.00 -34.82
CA MET A 1 -9.83 37.00 -34.56
C MET A 1 -10.33 35.66 -35.07
N THR A 2 -9.81 35.22 -36.22
CA THR A 2 -10.24 34.02 -36.89
C THR A 2 -9.75 32.80 -36.09
N ASN A 3 -10.69 32.04 -35.47
CA ASN A 3 -10.40 30.72 -34.91
C ASN A 3 -10.00 29.81 -36.09
N VAL A 4 -8.71 29.64 -36.31
CA VAL A 4 -8.21 28.57 -37.17
C VAL A 4 -8.35 27.29 -36.34
N SER A 5 -9.45 26.55 -36.55
CA SER A 5 -9.56 25.18 -36.07
C SER A 5 -8.55 24.34 -36.86
N VAL A 6 -7.38 24.13 -36.24
CA VAL A 6 -6.40 23.17 -36.76
C VAL A 6 -7.02 21.80 -36.61
N ASN A 7 -7.41 21.22 -37.77
CA ASN A 7 -8.00 19.89 -37.81
C ASN A 7 -6.87 18.87 -37.60
N VAL A 8 -6.60 18.51 -36.35
CA VAL A 8 -5.53 17.57 -36.01
C VAL A 8 -5.98 16.16 -36.39
N ASN A 9 -5.20 15.48 -37.23
CA ASN A 9 -5.45 14.07 -37.55
C ASN A 9 -4.94 13.20 -36.39
N LEU A 10 -5.84 12.88 -35.46
CA LEU A 10 -5.52 12.10 -34.24
C LEU A 10 -4.93 10.70 -34.52
N LYS A 11 -5.16 10.14 -35.72
CA LYS A 11 -4.63 8.81 -36.08
C LYS A 11 -3.14 8.83 -36.39
N GLU A 12 -2.60 9.97 -36.82
CA GLU A 12 -1.19 10.12 -37.18
C GLU A 12 -0.31 10.52 -35.99
N LEU A 13 -0.92 10.86 -34.86
CA LEU A 13 -0.19 11.27 -33.66
C LEU A 13 0.49 10.08 -32.99
N THR A 14 1.70 10.33 -32.52
CA THR A 14 2.42 9.39 -31.65
C THR A 14 1.72 9.23 -30.30
N LEU A 15 2.03 8.15 -29.58
CA LEU A 15 1.54 7.91 -28.23
C LEU A 15 1.81 9.08 -27.29
N ARG A 16 3.00 9.67 -27.39
CA ARG A 16 3.43 10.81 -26.57
C ARG A 16 2.59 12.06 -26.82
N GLU A 17 2.34 12.38 -28.07
CA GLU A 17 1.51 13.54 -28.46
C GLU A 17 0.07 13.37 -27.99
N LYS A 18 -0.54 12.18 -28.19
CA LYS A 18 -1.87 11.88 -27.69
C LYS A 18 -1.97 12.04 -26.15
N ILE A 19 -1.00 11.49 -25.42
CA ILE A 19 -0.95 11.63 -23.96
C ILE A 19 -0.87 13.11 -23.56
N GLN A 20 -0.10 13.90 -24.30
CA GLN A 20 0.01 15.34 -24.02
C GLN A 20 -1.34 16.05 -24.22
N LEU A 21 -2.05 15.76 -25.32
CA LEU A 21 -3.38 16.31 -25.60
C LEU A 21 -4.38 15.95 -24.48
N VAL A 22 -4.37 14.70 -24.00
CA VAL A 22 -5.21 14.27 -22.87
C VAL A 22 -4.92 15.11 -21.62
N ARG A 23 -3.66 15.37 -21.32
CA ARG A 23 -3.23 16.19 -20.17
C ARG A 23 -3.63 17.65 -20.28
N GLU A 24 -3.73 18.15 -21.50
CA GLU A 24 -4.19 19.50 -21.83
C GLU A 24 -5.72 19.62 -21.85
N GLY A 25 -6.45 18.54 -21.64
CA GLY A 25 -7.91 18.53 -21.62
C GLY A 25 -8.55 18.48 -23.01
N LEU A 26 -7.80 18.03 -24.01
CA LEU A 26 -8.22 18.02 -25.41
C LEU A 26 -8.57 16.62 -25.90
N TYR A 27 -9.60 16.50 -26.73
CA TYR A 27 -10.00 15.27 -27.45
C TYR A 27 -10.32 14.08 -26.52
N TRP A 28 -10.85 14.33 -25.33
CA TRP A 28 -11.10 13.26 -24.35
C TRP A 28 -12.13 12.25 -24.86
N ASP A 29 -13.20 12.71 -25.54
CA ASP A 29 -14.24 11.82 -26.06
C ASP A 29 -13.69 10.87 -27.13
N GLU A 30 -12.85 11.37 -28.02
CA GLU A 30 -12.19 10.57 -29.05
C GLU A 30 -11.20 9.58 -28.42
N PHE A 31 -10.51 9.97 -27.37
CA PHE A 31 -9.52 9.14 -26.69
C PHE A 31 -10.12 8.09 -25.73
N LEU A 32 -11.41 8.20 -25.37
CA LEU A 32 -12.12 7.14 -24.61
C LEU A 32 -12.13 5.79 -25.34
N VAL A 33 -12.15 5.80 -26.66
CA VAL A 33 -12.21 4.60 -27.50
C VAL A 33 -10.91 4.29 -28.23
N ASP A 34 -9.82 5.02 -27.93
CA ASP A 34 -8.51 4.77 -28.53
C ASP A 34 -8.11 3.30 -28.37
N PRO A 35 -7.58 2.64 -29.42
CA PRO A 35 -7.14 1.25 -29.34
C PRO A 35 -6.05 1.03 -28.28
N ASP A 36 -5.21 2.03 -28.00
CA ASP A 36 -4.15 1.94 -27.01
C ASP A 36 -4.67 2.22 -25.60
N PHE A 37 -4.53 1.24 -24.71
CA PHE A 37 -4.96 1.38 -23.33
C PHE A 37 -4.16 2.45 -22.56
N HIS A 38 -2.96 2.82 -22.96
CA HIS A 38 -2.20 3.89 -22.31
C HIS A 38 -2.90 5.24 -22.44
N ILE A 39 -3.54 5.49 -23.60
CA ILE A 39 -4.33 6.70 -23.83
C ILE A 39 -5.57 6.69 -22.94
N ARG A 40 -6.40 5.61 -23.02
CA ARG A 40 -7.61 5.48 -22.18
C ARG A 40 -7.29 5.52 -20.69
N LYS A 41 -6.16 4.95 -20.28
CA LYS A 41 -5.66 5.05 -18.89
C LYS A 41 -5.33 6.49 -18.50
N GLU A 42 -4.73 7.27 -19.41
CA GLU A 42 -4.45 8.68 -19.13
C GLU A 42 -5.75 9.49 -18.99
N VAL A 43 -6.79 9.19 -19.82
CA VAL A 43 -8.14 9.75 -19.67
C VAL A 43 -8.73 9.40 -18.29
N ALA A 44 -8.61 8.15 -17.85
CA ALA A 44 -9.05 7.73 -16.51
C ALA A 44 -8.33 8.50 -15.38
N LYS A 45 -7.03 8.79 -15.53
CA LYS A 45 -6.27 9.59 -14.57
C LYS A 45 -6.78 11.02 -14.46
N GLN A 46 -7.30 11.58 -15.54
CA GLN A 46 -7.94 12.90 -15.52
C GLN A 46 -9.34 12.87 -14.85
N GLY A 47 -9.88 11.69 -14.59
CA GLY A 47 -11.21 11.51 -13.99
C GLY A 47 -12.36 11.66 -14.96
N TYR A 48 -12.09 11.63 -16.29
CA TYR A 48 -13.11 11.82 -17.31
C TYR A 48 -13.83 10.51 -17.65
N ARG A 49 -15.17 10.55 -17.71
CA ARG A 49 -16.06 9.45 -18.09
C ARG A 49 -15.69 8.12 -17.42
N LEU A 50 -15.47 8.17 -16.12
CA LEU A 50 -15.18 6.97 -15.31
C LEU A 50 -16.34 5.96 -15.33
N ASP A 51 -17.56 6.44 -15.57
CA ASP A 51 -18.77 5.63 -15.80
C ASP A 51 -18.63 4.66 -16.99
N ILE A 52 -17.89 5.05 -18.01
CA ILE A 52 -17.55 4.18 -19.15
C ILE A 52 -16.32 3.33 -18.84
N LEU A 53 -15.26 3.95 -18.31
CA LEU A 53 -13.96 3.34 -18.12
C LEU A 53 -13.92 2.30 -16.98
N VAL A 54 -14.91 2.26 -16.11
CA VAL A 54 -15.06 1.21 -15.07
C VAL A 54 -15.18 -0.18 -15.68
N SER A 55 -15.75 -0.28 -16.89
CA SER A 55 -15.90 -1.52 -17.65
C SER A 55 -14.88 -1.66 -18.79
N ASP A 56 -13.80 -0.85 -18.80
CA ASP A 56 -12.79 -0.91 -19.86
C ASP A 56 -12.20 -2.33 -20.00
N ARG A 57 -11.95 -2.74 -21.25
CA ARG A 57 -11.34 -4.04 -21.57
C ARG A 57 -9.98 -4.24 -20.92
N SER A 58 -9.22 -3.16 -20.64
CA SER A 58 -7.92 -3.22 -20.01
C SER A 58 -8.04 -3.10 -18.49
N LYS A 59 -7.60 -4.14 -17.77
CA LYS A 59 -7.49 -4.15 -16.31
C LYS A 59 -6.62 -3.00 -15.74
N LYS A 60 -5.68 -2.47 -16.56
CA LYS A 60 -4.85 -1.33 -16.16
C LYS A 60 -5.65 -0.02 -16.17
N VAL A 61 -6.66 0.10 -17.01
CA VAL A 61 -7.59 1.23 -17.02
C VAL A 61 -8.54 1.11 -15.83
N ARG A 62 -9.18 -0.06 -15.63
CA ARG A 62 -10.06 -0.31 -14.48
C ARG A 62 -9.36 -0.08 -13.14
N LYS A 63 -8.06 -0.46 -13.02
CA LYS A 63 -7.25 -0.13 -11.84
C LYS A 63 -7.15 1.38 -11.61
N GLU A 64 -6.98 2.16 -12.66
CA GLU A 64 -6.89 3.61 -12.55
C GLU A 64 -8.24 4.23 -12.13
N VAL A 65 -9.36 3.66 -12.61
CA VAL A 65 -10.72 4.03 -12.18
C VAL A 65 -10.90 3.77 -10.68
N ALA A 66 -10.48 2.58 -10.19
CA ALA A 66 -10.52 2.26 -8.75
C ALA A 66 -9.71 3.26 -7.91
N LYS A 67 -8.53 3.67 -8.36
CA LYS A 67 -7.71 4.70 -7.69
C LYS A 67 -8.41 6.05 -7.58
N LYS A 68 -9.31 6.35 -8.51
CA LYS A 68 -10.14 7.56 -8.46
C LYS A 68 -11.36 7.43 -7.53
N GLY A 69 -11.54 6.27 -6.90
CA GLY A 69 -12.66 6.01 -6.02
C GLY A 69 -13.99 5.82 -6.74
N TYR A 70 -13.98 5.51 -8.06
CA TYR A 70 -15.19 5.34 -8.84
C TYR A 70 -15.49 3.86 -9.11
N GLY A 71 -16.79 3.50 -9.08
CA GLY A 71 -17.27 2.15 -9.41
C GLY A 71 -16.73 1.06 -8.49
N LEU A 72 -16.51 1.40 -7.22
CA LEU A 72 -15.90 0.49 -6.25
C LEU A 72 -16.80 -0.71 -5.94
N ASP A 73 -18.13 -0.52 -6.04
CA ASP A 73 -19.16 -1.55 -5.91
C ASP A 73 -19.03 -2.65 -6.98
N VAL A 74 -18.64 -2.27 -8.19
CA VAL A 74 -18.36 -3.21 -9.29
C VAL A 74 -16.96 -3.82 -9.14
N LEU A 75 -15.97 -3.00 -8.73
CA LEU A 75 -14.57 -3.38 -8.73
C LEU A 75 -14.14 -4.19 -7.50
N VAL A 76 -14.96 -4.22 -6.44
CA VAL A 76 -14.67 -5.00 -5.22
C VAL A 76 -14.54 -6.51 -5.51
N SER A 77 -15.30 -7.03 -6.47
CA SER A 77 -15.27 -8.44 -6.89
C SER A 77 -14.42 -8.69 -8.14
N HIS A 78 -13.57 -7.71 -8.52
CA HIS A 78 -12.74 -7.83 -9.72
C HIS A 78 -11.77 -9.03 -9.62
N ASP A 79 -11.59 -9.77 -10.74
CA ASP A 79 -10.73 -10.97 -10.82
C ASP A 79 -9.26 -10.71 -10.44
N LEU A 80 -8.75 -9.53 -10.75
CA LEU A 80 -7.37 -9.15 -10.47
C LEU A 80 -7.20 -8.52 -9.09
N GLY A 81 -6.42 -9.15 -8.20
CA GLY A 81 -6.12 -8.65 -6.85
C GLY A 81 -5.60 -7.20 -6.82
N ARG A 82 -4.79 -6.80 -7.81
CA ARG A 82 -4.29 -5.41 -7.90
C ARG A 82 -5.40 -4.34 -8.08
N VAL A 83 -6.57 -4.70 -8.59
CA VAL A 83 -7.74 -3.79 -8.64
C VAL A 83 -8.40 -3.78 -7.28
N ARG A 84 -8.65 -4.95 -6.67
CA ARG A 84 -9.21 -5.05 -5.32
C ARG A 84 -8.34 -4.37 -4.24
N ILE A 85 -6.99 -4.39 -4.40
CA ILE A 85 -6.08 -3.61 -3.56
C ILE A 85 -6.42 -2.11 -3.59
N GLU A 86 -6.69 -1.56 -4.78
CA GLU A 86 -7.06 -0.13 -4.87
C GLU A 86 -8.44 0.13 -4.24
N VAL A 87 -9.39 -0.82 -4.35
CA VAL A 87 -10.70 -0.76 -3.68
C VAL A 87 -10.52 -0.74 -2.16
N ALA A 88 -9.71 -1.66 -1.61
CA ALA A 88 -9.39 -1.70 -0.18
C ALA A 88 -8.73 -0.38 0.30
N ARG A 89 -7.82 0.18 -0.50
CA ARG A 89 -7.17 1.48 -0.20
C ARG A 89 -8.14 2.65 -0.11
N GLN A 90 -9.25 2.58 -0.83
CA GLN A 90 -10.33 3.57 -0.76
C GLN A 90 -11.25 3.34 0.45
N GLY A 91 -11.03 2.29 1.24
CA GLY A 91 -11.86 1.95 2.39
C GLY A 91 -13.22 1.35 2.02
N TYR A 92 -13.39 0.85 0.79
CA TYR A 92 -14.66 0.29 0.33
C TYR A 92 -14.66 -1.24 0.38
N GLY A 93 -15.81 -1.81 0.77
CA GLY A 93 -16.04 -3.27 0.76
C GLY A 93 -15.10 -4.05 1.67
N LEU A 94 -14.65 -3.45 2.77
CA LEU A 94 -13.65 -4.06 3.66
C LEU A 94 -14.18 -5.32 4.34
N ASP A 95 -15.48 -5.40 4.57
CA ASP A 95 -16.20 -6.59 5.07
C ASP A 95 -16.09 -7.80 4.14
N THR A 96 -16.06 -7.55 2.84
CA THR A 96 -15.84 -8.59 1.83
C THR A 96 -14.35 -8.88 1.66
N LEU A 97 -13.52 -7.82 1.59
CA LEU A 97 -12.09 -7.93 1.27
C LEU A 97 -11.23 -8.44 2.43
N ILE A 98 -11.75 -8.47 3.65
CA ILE A 98 -11.05 -9.06 4.81
C ILE A 98 -10.74 -10.55 4.62
N ASN A 99 -11.58 -11.26 3.84
CA ASN A 99 -11.41 -12.68 3.52
C ASN A 99 -10.86 -12.91 2.11
N ASP A 100 -10.23 -11.89 1.50
CA ASP A 100 -9.70 -12.02 0.14
C ASP A 100 -8.58 -13.08 0.08
N LYS A 101 -8.56 -13.85 -1.01
CA LYS A 101 -7.50 -14.85 -1.25
C LYS A 101 -6.09 -14.26 -1.43
N ASP A 102 -6.01 -12.98 -1.79
CA ASP A 102 -4.75 -12.25 -2.00
C ASP A 102 -4.36 -11.54 -0.71
N GLU A 103 -3.26 -11.95 -0.10
CA GLU A 103 -2.73 -11.37 1.14
C GLU A 103 -2.49 -9.84 1.05
N TRP A 104 -2.13 -9.34 -0.14
CA TRP A 104 -1.94 -7.91 -0.35
C TRP A 104 -3.26 -7.13 -0.26
N VAL A 105 -4.39 -7.75 -0.60
CA VAL A 105 -5.71 -7.16 -0.39
C VAL A 105 -6.01 -7.12 1.10
N ARG A 106 -5.87 -8.26 1.82
CA ARG A 106 -6.08 -8.34 3.28
C ARG A 106 -5.15 -7.40 4.04
N LYS A 107 -3.87 -7.30 3.65
CA LYS A 107 -2.92 -6.31 4.18
C LYS A 107 -3.45 -4.87 4.06
N ASN A 108 -4.04 -4.50 2.93
CA ASN A 108 -4.61 -3.17 2.75
C ASN A 108 -5.89 -2.98 3.58
N VAL A 109 -6.67 -4.02 3.87
CA VAL A 109 -7.77 -3.98 4.83
C VAL A 109 -7.24 -3.67 6.24
N ALA A 110 -6.18 -4.38 6.69
CA ALA A 110 -5.51 -4.10 7.97
C ALA A 110 -4.99 -2.66 8.04
N ASN A 111 -4.40 -2.15 6.94
CA ASN A 111 -3.93 -0.77 6.86
C ASN A 111 -5.05 0.27 6.99
N GLN A 112 -6.31 -0.07 6.66
CA GLN A 112 -7.48 0.77 6.91
C GLN A 112 -7.95 0.70 8.38
N GLY A 113 -7.41 -0.23 9.17
CA GLY A 113 -7.82 -0.44 10.55
C GLY A 113 -9.11 -1.24 10.71
N TYR A 114 -9.52 -1.98 9.67
CA TYR A 114 -10.74 -2.78 9.70
C TYR A 114 -10.44 -4.24 10.04
N GLY A 115 -11.24 -4.84 10.93
CA GLY A 115 -11.19 -6.26 11.29
C GLY A 115 -9.83 -6.69 11.86
N LEU A 116 -9.18 -5.83 12.64
CA LEU A 116 -7.86 -6.12 13.20
C LEU A 116 -7.89 -7.29 14.19
N ASP A 117 -9.01 -7.51 14.85
CA ASP A 117 -9.29 -8.65 15.73
C ASP A 117 -9.27 -10.00 15.00
N ILE A 118 -9.62 -10.01 13.73
CA ILE A 118 -9.52 -11.17 12.84
C ILE A 118 -8.12 -11.26 12.25
N LEU A 119 -7.62 -10.16 11.67
CA LEU A 119 -6.38 -10.12 10.90
C LEU A 119 -5.11 -10.26 11.76
N VAL A 120 -5.20 -10.10 13.08
CA VAL A 120 -4.09 -10.40 14.00
C VAL A 120 -3.66 -11.88 13.94
N HIS A 121 -4.55 -12.77 13.48
CA HIS A 121 -4.31 -14.21 13.30
C HIS A 121 -4.17 -14.61 11.82
N ASP A 122 -3.97 -13.67 10.91
CA ASP A 122 -3.86 -13.97 9.48
C ASP A 122 -2.67 -14.91 9.20
N GLU A 123 -2.83 -15.81 8.25
CA GLU A 123 -1.77 -16.74 7.82
C GLU A 123 -0.53 -16.02 7.29
N SER A 124 -0.71 -14.83 6.68
CA SER A 124 0.37 -14.03 6.11
C SER A 124 0.99 -13.09 7.15
N HIS A 125 2.29 -13.22 7.37
CA HIS A 125 3.04 -12.29 8.22
C HIS A 125 2.96 -10.84 7.72
N PHE A 126 2.81 -10.59 6.41
CA PHE A 126 2.61 -9.24 5.87
C PHE A 126 1.32 -8.59 6.36
N VAL A 127 0.27 -9.40 6.61
CA VAL A 127 -1.00 -8.91 7.15
C VAL A 127 -0.84 -8.66 8.66
N ARG A 128 -0.26 -9.61 9.41
CA ARG A 128 0.01 -9.45 10.84
C ARG A 128 0.95 -8.27 11.12
N GLU A 129 1.98 -8.07 10.27
CA GLU A 129 2.86 -6.87 10.31
C GLU A 129 2.04 -5.57 10.17
N ALA A 130 1.06 -5.55 9.27
CA ALA A 130 0.21 -4.37 9.08
C ALA A 130 -0.70 -4.14 10.30
N VAL A 131 -1.16 -5.20 10.96
CA VAL A 131 -1.90 -5.12 12.24
C VAL A 131 -1.01 -4.56 13.35
N ALA A 132 0.23 -5.08 13.48
CA ALA A 132 1.21 -4.56 14.44
C ALA A 132 1.50 -3.07 14.21
N LYS A 133 1.66 -2.65 12.96
CA LYS A 133 1.84 -1.23 12.58
C LYS A 133 0.69 -0.33 13.02
N ARG A 134 -0.52 -0.88 13.16
CA ARG A 134 -1.69 -0.16 13.69
C ARG A 134 -1.70 -0.12 15.23
N GLY A 135 -0.76 -0.77 15.87
CA GLY A 135 -0.68 -0.87 17.32
C GLY A 135 -1.75 -1.79 17.94
N TYR A 136 -2.32 -2.70 17.16
CA TYR A 136 -3.36 -3.63 17.63
C TYR A 136 -2.77 -5.01 17.92
N GLY A 137 -3.29 -5.68 18.97
CA GLY A 137 -2.93 -7.05 19.33
C GLY A 137 -1.44 -7.23 19.65
N LEU A 138 -0.79 -6.22 20.20
CA LEU A 138 0.65 -6.25 20.50
C LEU A 138 1.01 -7.33 21.51
N ASP A 139 0.08 -7.66 22.41
CA ASP A 139 0.19 -8.75 23.39
C ASP A 139 0.22 -10.15 22.74
N ILE A 140 -0.43 -10.29 21.61
CA ILE A 140 -0.39 -11.51 20.79
C ILE A 140 0.86 -11.50 19.91
N LEU A 141 1.08 -10.39 19.18
CA LEU A 141 2.10 -10.29 18.15
C LEU A 141 3.53 -10.17 18.69
N VAL A 142 3.71 -9.90 19.99
CA VAL A 142 5.03 -9.97 20.63
C VAL A 142 5.65 -11.37 20.58
N HIS A 143 4.83 -12.40 20.41
CA HIS A 143 5.23 -13.80 20.27
C HIS A 143 5.12 -14.33 18.83
N ASP A 144 4.96 -13.43 17.84
CA ASP A 144 4.81 -13.85 16.44
C ASP A 144 6.04 -14.64 15.95
N GLU A 145 5.82 -15.63 15.11
CA GLU A 145 6.90 -16.42 14.50
C GLU A 145 7.82 -15.59 13.61
N ASP A 146 7.27 -14.55 12.97
CA ASP A 146 8.00 -13.67 12.04
C ASP A 146 8.66 -12.50 12.77
N GLU A 147 9.96 -12.34 12.55
CA GLU A 147 10.76 -11.30 13.20
C GLU A 147 10.35 -9.88 12.82
N LEU A 148 9.82 -9.66 11.60
CA LEU A 148 9.38 -8.32 11.17
C LEU A 148 8.10 -7.90 11.90
N VAL A 149 7.23 -8.86 12.22
CA VAL A 149 6.04 -8.62 13.06
C VAL A 149 6.46 -8.24 14.48
N ARG A 150 7.35 -9.03 15.11
CA ARG A 150 7.86 -8.73 16.45
C ARG A 150 8.62 -7.40 16.48
N ARG A 151 9.36 -7.07 15.42
CA ARG A 151 10.05 -5.78 15.30
C ARG A 151 9.06 -4.60 15.28
N GLU A 152 7.92 -4.74 14.59
CA GLU A 152 6.88 -3.70 14.61
C GLU A 152 6.29 -3.53 16.02
N VAL A 153 6.12 -4.63 16.80
CA VAL A 153 5.72 -4.57 18.21
C VAL A 153 6.74 -3.77 19.04
N ALA A 154 8.04 -4.05 18.87
CA ALA A 154 9.12 -3.31 19.52
C ALA A 154 9.07 -1.82 19.18
N LYS A 155 8.75 -1.46 17.93
CA LYS A 155 8.59 -0.06 17.49
C LYS A 155 7.43 0.66 18.20
N HIS A 156 6.44 -0.06 18.68
CA HIS A 156 5.37 0.51 19.50
C HIS A 156 5.75 0.66 21.00
N GLY A 157 6.93 0.20 21.37
CA GLY A 157 7.37 0.25 22.77
C GLY A 157 6.74 -0.80 23.67
N TYR A 158 6.23 -1.89 23.06
CA TYR A 158 5.56 -2.97 23.79
C TYR A 158 6.47 -4.20 23.94
N GLY A 159 6.36 -4.89 25.08
CA GLY A 159 6.96 -6.21 25.30
C GLY A 159 8.48 -6.21 25.38
N PHE A 160 9.11 -5.13 25.77
CA PHE A 160 10.58 -5.01 25.82
C PHE A 160 11.25 -6.09 26.67
N ASP A 161 10.64 -6.45 27.81
CA ASP A 161 11.17 -7.49 28.70
C ASP A 161 11.14 -8.88 28.06
N ILE A 162 10.23 -9.10 27.12
CA ILE A 162 10.16 -10.32 26.31
C ILE A 162 11.19 -10.25 25.18
N LEU A 163 11.18 -9.14 24.45
CA LEU A 163 11.94 -8.96 23.21
C LEU A 163 13.44 -8.69 23.45
N GLU A 164 13.88 -8.34 24.64
CA GLU A 164 15.30 -8.12 24.94
C GLU A 164 16.18 -9.39 24.85
N ASN A 165 15.54 -10.57 24.78
CA ASN A 165 16.19 -11.85 24.54
C ASN A 165 15.80 -12.46 23.20
N ASP A 166 15.23 -11.68 22.29
CA ASP A 166 14.79 -12.19 20.98
C ASP A 166 15.98 -12.75 20.19
N ASP A 167 15.76 -13.85 19.48
CA ASP A 167 16.81 -14.48 18.65
C ASP A 167 17.27 -13.54 17.52
N SER A 168 16.38 -12.69 17.02
CA SER A 168 16.70 -11.72 15.97
C SER A 168 17.41 -10.49 16.52
N TRP A 169 18.62 -10.25 16.04
CA TRP A 169 19.38 -9.04 16.36
C TRP A 169 18.66 -7.75 15.93
N LEU A 170 17.86 -7.81 14.86
CA LEU A 170 17.07 -6.65 14.37
C LEU A 170 16.09 -6.11 15.42
N ILE A 171 15.55 -7.00 16.26
CA ILE A 171 14.63 -6.63 17.32
C ILE A 171 15.41 -6.05 18.48
N ARG A 172 16.52 -6.72 18.90
CA ARG A 172 17.38 -6.22 19.99
C ARG A 172 18.03 -4.86 19.61
N GLU A 173 18.38 -4.66 18.33
CA GLU A 173 18.81 -3.36 17.81
C GLU A 173 17.74 -2.28 17.99
N GLU A 174 16.47 -2.57 17.65
CA GLU A 174 15.37 -1.62 17.83
C GLU A 174 15.20 -1.22 19.31
N LEU A 175 15.36 -2.18 20.25
CA LEU A 175 15.32 -1.91 21.68
C LEU A 175 16.53 -1.04 22.11
N ALA A 176 17.72 -1.35 21.60
CA ALA A 176 18.93 -0.57 21.86
C ALA A 176 18.78 0.88 21.38
N LEU A 177 18.26 1.09 20.17
CA LEU A 177 17.95 2.40 19.62
C LEU A 177 16.99 3.19 20.51
N ARG A 178 16.05 2.50 21.16
CA ARG A 178 15.08 3.09 22.09
C ARG A 178 15.64 3.31 23.50
N GLY A 179 16.86 2.84 23.75
CA GLY A 179 17.54 2.98 25.02
C GLY A 179 17.04 2.01 26.11
N HIS A 180 16.36 0.93 25.71
CA HIS A 180 15.97 -0.11 26.65
C HIS A 180 17.21 -0.89 27.11
N ASN A 181 17.26 -1.19 28.40
CA ASN A 181 18.27 -2.00 29.07
C ASN A 181 19.71 -1.79 28.53
N PHE A 182 20.17 -0.54 28.58
CA PHE A 182 21.44 -0.09 28.01
C PHE A 182 22.63 -1.00 28.34
N ASN A 183 22.78 -1.40 29.62
CA ASN A 183 23.89 -2.24 30.02
C ASN A 183 23.87 -3.63 29.36
N LYS A 184 22.70 -4.20 29.17
CA LYS A 184 22.54 -5.46 28.47
C LYS A 184 22.89 -5.31 26.98
N MET A 185 22.34 -4.28 26.32
CA MET A 185 22.57 -4.01 24.91
C MET A 185 24.03 -3.68 24.59
N LEU A 186 24.78 -3.08 25.51
CA LEU A 186 26.23 -2.87 25.36
C LEU A 186 27.04 -4.17 25.34
N ASN A 187 26.52 -5.22 25.93
CA ASN A 187 27.15 -6.54 26.01
C ASN A 187 26.48 -7.57 25.08
N ASP A 188 25.66 -7.12 24.14
CA ASP A 188 25.01 -8.01 23.19
C ASP A 188 26.04 -8.74 22.32
N SER A 189 25.73 -9.98 21.93
CA SER A 189 26.58 -10.76 21.04
C SER A 189 26.73 -10.14 19.64
N ASP A 190 25.69 -9.43 19.18
CA ASP A 190 25.68 -8.79 17.87
C ASP A 190 26.29 -7.39 17.93
N TRP A 191 27.11 -7.06 16.92
CA TRP A 191 27.82 -5.79 16.85
C TRP A 191 26.86 -4.61 16.57
N ASP A 192 25.85 -4.79 15.72
CA ASP A 192 24.91 -3.72 15.38
C ASP A 192 24.07 -3.30 16.61
N VAL A 193 23.70 -4.27 17.46
CA VAL A 193 23.01 -4.01 18.72
C VAL A 193 23.89 -3.17 19.67
N ARG A 194 25.18 -3.56 19.86
CA ARG A 194 26.11 -2.78 20.70
C ARG A 194 26.33 -1.38 20.13
N TYR A 195 26.48 -1.26 18.81
CA TYR A 195 26.62 0.03 18.14
C TYR A 195 25.38 0.92 18.35
N ALA A 196 24.18 0.36 18.18
CA ALA A 196 22.90 1.05 18.41
C ALA A 196 22.78 1.55 19.85
N ALA A 197 23.20 0.75 20.83
CA ALA A 197 23.21 1.15 22.23
C ALA A 197 24.11 2.38 22.49
N ILE A 198 25.29 2.43 21.87
CA ILE A 198 26.27 3.51 22.08
C ILE A 198 25.84 4.80 21.36
N TYR A 199 25.42 4.69 20.11
CA TYR A 199 25.24 5.83 19.21
C TYR A 199 23.79 6.19 18.92
N GLY A 200 22.84 5.27 19.11
CA GLY A 200 21.43 5.47 18.80
C GLY A 200 20.77 6.60 19.60
N ARG A 201 21.25 6.87 20.82
CA ARG A 201 20.78 8.00 21.65
C ARG A 201 21.20 9.36 21.10
N ARG A 202 22.35 9.47 20.41
CA ARG A 202 22.88 10.75 19.94
C ARG A 202 22.14 11.29 18.70
N ALA A 203 21.43 10.44 17.96
CA ALA A 203 20.72 10.82 16.75
C ALA A 203 19.31 11.40 17.03
N ARG A 204 18.83 11.33 18.29
CA ARG A 204 17.48 11.77 18.70
C ARG A 204 17.45 12.96 19.66
N GLY A 205 18.60 13.54 19.99
CA GLY A 205 18.75 14.78 20.75
C GLY A 205 19.13 15.94 19.85
#